data_8d603e4a30b14ee6d014c4696d1fde0f
#
_entry.id   8d603e4a30b14ee6d014c4696d1fde0f
#
_cell.length_a   1.000
_cell.length_b   1.000
_cell.length_c   1.000
_cell.angle_alpha   90.00
_cell.angle_beta   90.00
_cell.angle_gamma   90.00
#
_symmetry.space_group_name_H-M   'P 1'
#
loop_
_entity.id
_entity.type
_entity.pdbx_description
1 polymer ?
#
loop_
_entity_poly.entity_id
_entity_poly.type
_entity_poly.pdbx_seq_one_letter_code
_entity_poly.pdbx_strand_id
1 'polypeptide(L)'
;EQLQGELRWKGIVIGASEGSEVKAIADGRVILADWLQGYGLVVVVEHGKGDMSLYGYNQSALVSVGTQVRAGQPIALVGSSGGQGRPSLYFEIRRQGQAVNPQPWLGR
;
A
#
# COMPACT_ATOMS: atom_id res chain seq x y z
N GLU A 1 15.24 12.04 3.91
CA GLU A 1 15.11 12.40 4.38
C GLU A 1 15.05 12.47 5.39
N GLN A 2 15.22 12.60 5.98
CA GLN A 2 15.04 12.66 6.97
C GLN A 2 14.92 13.42 7.56
N LEU A 3 15.17 13.40 7.74
CA LEU A 3 15.03 14.27 8.25
C LEU A 3 14.93 14.50 9.60
N GLN A 4 14.58 14.82 10.38
CA GLN A 4 14.28 14.88 11.77
C GLN A 4 13.75 13.58 12.20
N GLY A 5 13.66 13.28 13.50
CA GLY A 5 13.28 11.98 13.97
C GLY A 5 11.98 11.44 13.43
N GLU A 6 10.99 12.30 13.31
CA GLU A 6 9.70 11.82 12.82
C GLU A 6 9.65 11.74 11.30
N LEU A 7 10.66 12.24 10.62
CA LEU A 7 10.73 12.17 9.17
C LEU A 7 11.49 10.93 8.77
N ARG A 8 10.84 9.81 8.92
CA ARG A 8 11.46 8.55 8.52
C ARG A 8 10.67 7.99 7.37
N TRP A 9 11.23 6.92 6.81
CA TRP A 9 10.57 6.26 5.71
C TRP A 9 9.21 5.77 6.17
N LYS A 10 8.18 6.20 5.48
CA LYS A 10 6.86 5.65 5.67
C LYS A 10 6.39 5.00 4.39
N GLY A 11 6.54 5.69 3.29
CA GLY A 11 6.14 5.13 2.03
C GLY A 11 6.53 6.05 0.90
N ILE A 12 6.16 5.65 -0.30
CA ILE A 12 6.40 6.44 -1.50
C ILE A 12 5.10 6.57 -2.26
N VAL A 13 5.04 7.60 -3.10
CA VAL A 13 3.88 7.87 -3.95
C VAL A 13 4.28 7.57 -5.38
N ILE A 14 3.51 6.71 -6.03
CA ILE A 14 3.80 6.27 -7.40
C ILE A 14 2.67 6.76 -8.28
N GLY A 15 2.99 7.62 -9.26
CA GLY A 15 2.00 8.08 -10.22
C GLY A 15 1.50 6.93 -11.06
N ALA A 16 0.20 6.90 -11.30
CA ALA A 16 -0.42 5.85 -12.12
C ALA A 16 -1.75 6.35 -12.61
N SER A 17 -2.28 5.69 -13.63
CA SER A 17 -3.57 6.07 -14.18
C SER A 17 -4.69 5.62 -13.26
N GLU A 18 -5.70 6.45 -13.14
CA GLU A 18 -6.86 6.11 -12.33
C GLU A 18 -7.50 4.83 -12.86
N GLY A 19 -7.86 3.92 -11.95
CA GLY A 19 -8.46 2.66 -12.33
C GLY A 19 -7.46 1.56 -12.65
N SER A 20 -6.15 1.87 -12.68
CA SER A 20 -5.15 0.84 -12.88
C SER A 20 -5.15 -0.14 -11.73
N GLU A 21 -4.83 -1.39 -12.02
CA GLU A 21 -4.79 -2.41 -10.97
C GLU A 21 -3.60 -2.21 -10.07
N VAL A 22 -3.85 -2.32 -8.76
CA VAL A 22 -2.82 -2.39 -7.75
C VAL A 22 -2.65 -3.86 -7.40
N LYS A 23 -1.43 -4.37 -7.49
CA LYS A 23 -1.18 -5.79 -7.31
C LYS A 23 -0.37 -6.02 -6.06
N ALA A 24 -0.69 -7.12 -5.36
CA ALA A 24 0.06 -7.50 -4.16
C ALA A 24 1.51 -7.80 -4.54
N ILE A 25 2.44 -7.30 -3.74
CA ILE A 25 3.87 -7.52 -4.02
C ILE A 25 4.32 -8.91 -3.65
N ALA A 26 3.57 -9.61 -2.80
CA ALA A 26 3.94 -10.93 -2.33
C ALA A 26 2.70 -11.61 -1.78
N ASP A 27 2.80 -12.92 -1.58
CA ASP A 27 1.71 -13.68 -0.98
C ASP A 27 1.43 -13.17 0.42
N GLY A 28 0.17 -13.23 0.84
CA GLY A 28 -0.18 -12.82 2.18
C GLY A 28 -1.68 -12.87 2.41
N ARG A 29 -2.10 -12.17 3.46
CA ARG A 29 -3.50 -12.11 3.82
C ARG A 29 -3.88 -10.67 4.12
N VAL A 30 -5.04 -10.24 3.61
CA VAL A 30 -5.53 -8.90 3.82
C VAL A 30 -5.95 -8.74 5.29
N ILE A 31 -5.39 -7.75 5.96
CA ILE A 31 -5.73 -7.46 7.35
C ILE A 31 -6.44 -6.13 7.53
N LEU A 32 -6.48 -5.32 6.49
CA LEU A 32 -7.21 -4.06 6.50
C LEU A 32 -7.64 -3.72 5.08
N ALA A 33 -8.88 -3.23 4.93
CA ALA A 33 -9.39 -2.71 3.66
C ALA A 33 -10.42 -1.66 4.03
N ASP A 34 -9.96 -0.43 4.30
CA ASP A 34 -10.82 0.59 4.85
C ASP A 34 -10.21 1.96 4.63
N TRP A 35 -10.98 2.99 4.96
CA TRP A 35 -10.55 4.37 4.84
C TRP A 35 -9.70 4.76 6.03
N LEU A 36 -8.57 5.40 5.76
CA LEU A 36 -7.69 5.95 6.79
C LEU A 36 -7.46 7.41 6.48
N GLN A 37 -7.55 8.24 7.51
CA GLN A 37 -7.34 9.66 7.35
C GLN A 37 -5.94 9.93 6.81
N GLY A 38 -5.87 10.72 5.76
CA GLY A 38 -4.60 11.06 5.12
C GLY A 38 -4.15 10.10 4.06
N TYR A 39 -4.75 8.90 3.99
CA TYR A 39 -4.35 7.88 3.01
C TYR A 39 -5.49 7.42 2.12
N GLY A 40 -6.70 7.87 2.42
CA GLY A 40 -7.85 7.43 1.63
C GLY A 40 -8.17 5.97 1.85
N LEU A 41 -8.56 5.29 0.81
CA LEU A 41 -8.91 3.88 0.88
C LEU A 41 -7.63 3.04 0.83
N VAL A 42 -7.42 2.25 1.88
CA VAL A 42 -6.16 1.54 2.10
C VAL A 42 -6.41 0.05 2.17
N VAL A 43 -5.52 -0.71 1.55
CA VAL A 43 -5.46 -2.16 1.70
C VAL A 43 -4.12 -2.49 2.33
N VAL A 44 -4.13 -3.33 3.36
CA VAL A 44 -2.90 -3.81 4.00
C VAL A 44 -2.85 -5.32 3.90
N VAL A 45 -1.72 -5.83 3.46
CA VAL A 45 -1.49 -7.26 3.32
C VAL A 45 -0.38 -7.66 4.26
N GLU A 46 -0.64 -8.67 5.07
CA GLU A 46 0.36 -9.24 5.98
C GLU A 46 1.02 -10.43 5.31
N HIS A 47 2.35 -10.45 5.32
CA HIS A 47 3.12 -11.48 4.61
C HIS A 47 3.75 -12.49 5.56
N GLY A 48 3.53 -12.32 6.86
CA GLY A 48 4.11 -13.20 7.86
C GLY A 48 5.36 -12.58 8.47
N LYS A 49 5.72 -13.05 9.66
CA LYS A 49 6.94 -12.63 10.36
C LYS A 49 7.00 -11.12 10.61
N GLY A 50 5.83 -10.49 10.69
CA GLY A 50 5.77 -9.06 10.97
C GLY A 50 5.93 -8.17 9.78
N ASP A 51 6.00 -8.73 8.58
CA ASP A 51 6.13 -7.94 7.36
C ASP A 51 4.75 -7.64 6.79
N MET A 52 4.56 -6.40 6.34
CA MET A 52 3.30 -5.95 5.77
C MET A 52 3.56 -5.01 4.60
N SER A 53 2.64 -5.00 3.65
CA SER A 53 2.62 -3.98 2.61
C SER A 53 1.30 -3.22 2.69
N LEU A 54 1.37 -1.93 2.42
CA LEU A 54 0.23 -1.03 2.53
C LEU A 54 0.05 -0.30 1.20
N TYR A 55 -1.18 -0.25 0.72
CA TYR A 55 -1.52 0.35 -0.56
C TYR A 55 -2.62 1.37 -0.32
N GLY A 56 -2.33 2.64 -0.55
CA GLY A 56 -3.26 3.73 -0.24
C GLY A 56 -3.65 4.53 -1.47
N TYR A 57 -4.55 5.48 -1.26
CA TYR A 57 -5.10 6.38 -2.27
C TYR A 57 -6.00 5.68 -3.28
N ASN A 58 -6.45 4.46 -2.98
CA ASN A 58 -7.21 3.66 -3.95
C ASN A 58 -8.61 4.21 -4.14
N GLN A 59 -9.17 3.99 -5.34
CA GLN A 59 -10.57 4.31 -5.55
C GLN A 59 -11.49 3.17 -5.10
N SER A 60 -11.01 1.93 -5.16
CA SER A 60 -11.79 0.80 -4.67
C SER A 60 -10.87 -0.33 -4.26
N ALA A 61 -11.35 -1.15 -3.34
CA ALA A 61 -10.66 -2.37 -2.93
C ALA A 61 -11.35 -3.55 -3.61
N LEU A 62 -10.54 -4.46 -4.14
CA LEU A 62 -11.05 -5.66 -4.82
C LEU A 62 -11.07 -6.86 -3.88
N VAL A 63 -10.61 -6.69 -2.66
CA VAL A 63 -10.52 -7.75 -1.66
C VAL A 63 -11.05 -7.22 -0.35
N SER A 64 -11.28 -8.14 0.58
CA SER A 64 -11.74 -7.77 1.92
C SER A 64 -10.84 -8.42 2.95
N VAL A 65 -10.99 -7.97 4.19
CA VAL A 65 -10.21 -8.51 5.32
C VAL A 65 -10.41 -10.02 5.38
N GLY A 66 -9.31 -10.74 5.50
CA GLY A 66 -9.32 -12.19 5.56
C GLY A 66 -9.01 -12.86 4.24
N THR A 67 -9.01 -12.11 3.13
CA THR A 67 -8.73 -12.69 1.82
C THR A 67 -7.26 -13.08 1.73
N GLN A 68 -7.01 -14.31 1.28
CA GLN A 68 -5.67 -14.76 0.94
C GLN A 68 -5.33 -14.26 -0.45
N VAL A 69 -4.16 -13.65 -0.61
CA VAL A 69 -3.74 -13.10 -1.90
C VAL A 69 -2.39 -13.65 -2.28
N ARG A 70 -2.12 -13.64 -3.58
CA ARG A 70 -0.84 -14.11 -4.11
C ARG A 70 -0.11 -12.93 -4.74
N ALA A 71 1.21 -13.06 -4.83
CA ALA A 71 2.02 -12.06 -5.51
C ALA A 71 1.47 -11.83 -6.91
N GLY A 72 1.29 -10.56 -7.28
CA GLY A 72 0.76 -10.20 -8.59
C GLY A 72 -0.76 -10.18 -8.70
N GLN A 73 -1.46 -10.58 -7.66
CA GLN A 73 -2.92 -10.59 -7.68
C GLN A 73 -3.45 -9.16 -7.54
N PRO A 74 -4.41 -8.74 -8.38
CA PRO A 74 -5.02 -7.42 -8.20
C PRO A 74 -5.77 -7.35 -6.87
N ILE A 75 -5.54 -6.28 -6.11
CA ILE A 75 -6.16 -6.11 -4.80
C ILE A 75 -6.89 -4.78 -4.68
N ALA A 76 -6.63 -3.83 -5.57
CA ALA A 76 -7.27 -2.52 -5.50
C ALA A 76 -7.14 -1.84 -6.85
N LEU A 77 -7.78 -0.69 -6.98
CA LEU A 77 -7.67 0.14 -8.19
C LEU A 77 -7.15 1.52 -7.78
N VAL A 78 -6.22 2.04 -8.55
CA VAL A 78 -5.60 3.33 -8.30
C VAL A 78 -6.65 4.43 -8.32
N GLY A 79 -6.54 5.35 -7.37
CA GLY A 79 -7.43 6.50 -7.32
C GLY A 79 -6.70 7.73 -6.81
N SER A 80 -7.48 8.66 -6.30
CA SER A 80 -6.97 9.88 -5.69
C SER A 80 -7.69 10.14 -4.37
N SER A 81 -8.01 9.06 -3.67
CA SER A 81 -8.87 9.15 -2.48
C SER A 81 -8.16 9.79 -1.29
N GLY A 82 -6.83 9.92 -1.35
CA GLY A 82 -6.11 10.60 -0.29
C GLY A 82 -6.06 12.12 -0.43
N GLY A 83 -6.73 12.67 -1.43
CA GLY A 83 -6.77 14.11 -1.63
C GLY A 83 -5.51 14.69 -2.27
N GLN A 84 -4.72 13.86 -2.90
CA GLN A 84 -3.41 14.28 -3.42
C GLN A 84 -3.48 15.02 -4.75
N GLY A 85 -4.65 15.13 -5.35
CA GLY A 85 -4.85 15.95 -6.53
C GLY A 85 -4.67 15.24 -7.86
N ARG A 86 -4.02 14.10 -7.88
CA ARG A 86 -3.84 13.30 -9.10
C ARG A 86 -3.84 11.83 -8.74
N PRO A 87 -4.20 10.96 -9.69
CA PRO A 87 -4.19 9.52 -9.39
C PRO A 87 -2.79 9.02 -9.10
N SER A 88 -2.68 8.26 -8.03
CA SER A 88 -1.39 7.71 -7.62
C SER A 88 -1.62 6.60 -6.62
N LEU A 89 -0.57 5.81 -6.41
CA LEU A 89 -0.56 4.77 -5.40
C LEU A 89 0.38 5.20 -4.29
N TYR A 90 -0.12 5.16 -3.07
CA TYR A 90 0.75 5.30 -1.89
C TYR A 90 1.16 3.89 -1.47
N PHE A 91 2.45 3.62 -1.43
CA PHE A 91 2.96 2.28 -1.17
C PHE A 91 3.92 2.33 0.01
N GLU A 92 3.73 1.41 0.94
CA GLU A 92 4.53 1.38 2.16
C GLU A 92 4.84 -0.08 2.50
N ILE A 93 6.07 -0.32 2.95
CA ILE A 93 6.47 -1.63 3.48
C ILE A 93 6.80 -1.44 4.94
N ARG A 94 6.29 -2.35 5.77
CA ARG A 94 6.63 -2.38 7.19
C ARG A 94 7.22 -3.73 7.51
N ARG A 95 8.37 -3.69 8.16
CA ARG A 95 9.04 -4.90 8.61
C ARG A 95 9.04 -4.87 10.12
N GLN A 96 8.30 -5.84 10.71
CA GLN A 96 8.18 -5.95 12.16
C GLN A 96 7.66 -4.66 12.78
N GLY A 97 6.65 -4.10 12.14
CA GLY A 97 5.95 -2.93 12.64
C GLY A 97 6.58 -1.59 12.28
N GLN A 98 7.74 -1.58 11.65
CA GLN A 98 8.42 -0.35 11.31
C GLN A 98 8.45 -0.14 9.82
N ALA A 99 8.10 1.07 9.40
CA ALA A 99 8.16 1.43 7.99
C ALA A 99 9.62 1.42 7.53
N VAL A 100 9.84 0.87 6.34
CA VAL A 100 11.16 0.80 5.75
C VAL A 100 11.10 1.36 4.34
N ASN A 101 12.28 1.59 3.76
CA ASN A 101 12.36 2.08 2.40
C ASN A 101 11.77 1.03 1.45
N PRO A 102 10.69 1.35 0.73
CA PRO A 102 10.04 0.37 -0.14
C PRO A 102 10.73 0.19 -1.49
N GLN A 103 11.70 1.02 -1.82
CA GLN A 103 12.32 0.99 -3.13
C GLN A 103 12.86 -0.39 -3.52
N PRO A 104 13.56 -1.10 -2.63
CA PRO A 104 14.10 -2.41 -3.03
C PRO A 104 13.03 -3.42 -3.44
N TRP A 105 11.78 -3.20 -3.04
CA TRP A 105 10.70 -4.13 -3.33
C TRP A 105 10.07 -3.88 -4.69
N LEU A 106 10.29 -2.70 -5.25
CA LEU A 106 9.58 -2.29 -6.46
C LEU A 106 10.27 -2.72 -7.74
N GLY A 107 11.51 -3.09 -7.68
CA GLY A 107 12.25 -3.50 -8.85
C GLY A 107 12.08 -4.97 -9.23
N ARG A 108 11.18 -5.66 -8.59
CA ARG A 108 11.05 -7.11 -8.75
C ARG A 108 10.07 -7.50 -9.81
#